data_9b2f5cea3de65382ae32c0745cb4b98f
#
_entry.id   9b2f5cea3de65382ae32c0745cb4b98f
#
_cell.length_a   1.000
_cell.length_b   1.000
_cell.length_c   1.000
_cell.angle_alpha   90.00
_cell.angle_beta   90.00
_cell.angle_gamma   90.00
#
_symmetry.space_group_name_H-M   'P 1'
#
loop_
_entity.id
_entity.type
_entity.pdbx_description
1 polymer ?
#
loop_
_entity_poly.entity_id
_entity_poly.type
_entity_poly.pdbx_seq_one_letter_code
_entity_poly.pdbx_strand_id
1 'polypeptide(L)'
;MKYVENLESVNKKITILDEGLKITEDAILLSKFIKKYNKKSGEFLEIGAGQGIISILISEISKVSKIFAVEIQKEIFEILGKNIKNNFLENKIIPINKNIKEITGQFDVIFSNPPYKKINSGKLPKKESEKISKFEIFLTLEELFFEIKRLLK
;
A
#
# COMPACT_ATOMS: atom_id res chain seq x y z
N MET A 1 -12.31 -12.81 -9.77
CA MET A 1 -11.74 -12.68 -11.14
C MET A 1 -10.53 -11.75 -11.06
N LYS A 2 -9.54 -11.88 -11.94
CA LYS A 2 -8.38 -10.97 -12.01
C LYS A 2 -8.46 -10.21 -13.32
N TYR A 3 -8.14 -8.94 -13.33
CA TYR A 3 -8.05 -8.11 -14.54
C TYR A 3 -6.82 -7.19 -14.47
N VAL A 4 -6.43 -6.62 -15.58
CA VAL A 4 -5.26 -5.74 -15.69
C VAL A 4 -5.71 -4.33 -15.99
N GLU A 5 -5.23 -3.36 -15.23
CA GLU A 5 -5.40 -1.94 -15.50
C GLU A 5 -4.07 -1.27 -15.84
N ASN A 6 -4.14 -0.21 -16.64
CA ASN A 6 -2.99 0.61 -16.99
C ASN A 6 -2.89 1.80 -16.03
N LEU A 7 -1.70 2.00 -15.48
CA LEU A 7 -1.33 3.21 -14.74
C LEU A 7 -0.64 4.18 -15.71
N GLU A 8 -1.43 4.87 -16.52
CA GLU A 8 -0.94 5.71 -17.63
C GLU A 8 0.11 6.75 -17.18
N SER A 9 -0.08 7.34 -16.00
CA SER A 9 0.80 8.38 -15.46
C SER A 9 2.26 7.93 -15.24
N VAL A 10 2.49 6.62 -15.18
CA VAL A 10 3.82 6.01 -14.96
C VAL A 10 4.14 4.92 -15.99
N ASN A 11 3.31 4.76 -17.02
CA ASN A 11 3.44 3.73 -18.04
C ASN A 11 3.64 2.32 -17.46
N LYS A 12 2.84 1.96 -16.45
CA LYS A 12 2.87 0.68 -15.74
C LYS A 12 1.53 -0.04 -15.84
N LYS A 13 1.56 -1.35 -15.61
CA LYS A 13 0.36 -2.20 -15.59
C LYS A 13 0.20 -2.84 -14.22
N ILE A 14 -1.02 -2.93 -13.75
CA ILE A 14 -1.33 -3.56 -12.49
C ILE A 14 -2.40 -4.62 -12.66
N THR A 15 -2.15 -5.79 -12.10
CA THR A 15 -3.15 -6.85 -11.96
C THR A 15 -3.98 -6.58 -10.72
N ILE A 16 -5.28 -6.59 -10.86
CA ILE A 16 -6.24 -6.31 -9.79
C ILE A 16 -7.11 -7.54 -9.54
N LEU A 17 -7.35 -7.84 -8.27
CA LEU A 17 -8.40 -8.77 -7.86
C LEU A 17 -9.75 -8.06 -7.92
N ASP A 18 -10.70 -8.62 -8.67
CA ASP A 18 -12.07 -8.10 -8.85
C ASP A 18 -12.86 -7.93 -7.53
N GLU A 19 -12.39 -8.55 -6.48
CA GLU A 19 -13.06 -8.54 -5.17
C GLU A 19 -12.79 -7.27 -4.34
N GLY A 20 -12.90 -6.08 -5.00
CA GLY A 20 -13.00 -4.78 -4.33
C GLY A 20 -11.69 -4.09 -3.99
N LEU A 21 -10.56 -4.48 -4.57
CA LEU A 21 -9.29 -3.75 -4.49
C LEU A 21 -9.03 -2.94 -5.77
N LYS A 22 -10.03 -2.18 -6.20
CA LYS A 22 -9.91 -1.29 -7.36
C LYS A 22 -8.89 -0.18 -7.09
N ILE A 23 -8.36 0.40 -8.16
CA ILE A 23 -7.62 1.66 -8.05
C ILE A 23 -8.60 2.71 -7.54
N THR A 24 -8.36 3.23 -6.35
CA THR A 24 -9.21 4.25 -5.73
C THR A 24 -8.66 5.64 -6.01
N GLU A 25 -9.54 6.64 -6.04
CA GLU A 25 -9.13 8.03 -6.12
C GLU A 25 -8.18 8.42 -4.99
N ASP A 26 -8.41 7.89 -3.78
CA ASP A 26 -7.57 8.12 -2.61
C ASP A 26 -6.12 7.65 -2.83
N ALA A 27 -5.92 6.48 -3.44
CA ALA A 27 -4.59 5.98 -3.78
C ALA A 27 -3.87 6.89 -4.78
N ILE A 28 -4.60 7.38 -5.78
CA ILE A 28 -4.07 8.33 -6.77
C ILE A 28 -3.74 9.67 -6.11
N LEU A 29 -4.63 10.20 -5.28
CA LEU A 29 -4.42 11.46 -4.57
C LEU A 29 -3.24 11.39 -3.62
N LEU A 30 -3.12 10.30 -2.84
CA LEU A 30 -1.99 10.11 -1.94
C LEU A 30 -0.66 10.02 -2.71
N SER A 31 -0.63 9.29 -3.82
CA SER A 31 0.57 9.22 -4.66
C SER A 31 0.98 10.57 -5.24
N LYS A 32 0.01 11.37 -5.70
CA LYS A 32 0.25 12.75 -6.18
C LYS A 32 0.73 13.66 -5.05
N PHE A 33 0.15 13.53 -3.84
CA PHE A 33 0.56 14.26 -2.66
C PHE A 33 2.02 13.96 -2.31
N ILE A 34 2.39 12.67 -2.25
CA ILE A 34 3.77 12.25 -1.98
C ILE A 34 4.72 12.81 -3.05
N LYS A 35 4.38 12.69 -4.33
CA LYS A 35 5.19 13.24 -5.43
C LYS A 35 5.43 14.75 -5.30
N LYS A 36 4.39 15.49 -4.95
CA LYS A 36 4.42 16.96 -4.90
C LYS A 36 5.11 17.51 -3.65
N TYR A 37 4.83 16.92 -2.49
CA TYR A 37 5.21 17.52 -1.20
C TYR A 37 6.36 16.81 -0.51
N ASN A 38 6.70 15.59 -0.89
CA ASN A 38 7.83 14.91 -0.27
C ASN A 38 9.16 15.60 -0.62
N LYS A 39 9.89 16.00 0.41
CA LYS A 39 11.25 16.57 0.31
C LYS A 39 12.33 15.59 0.75
N LYS A 40 11.93 14.50 1.41
CA LYS A 40 12.84 13.48 1.92
C LYS A 40 13.35 12.58 0.81
N SER A 41 14.56 12.11 0.97
CA SER A 41 15.17 11.03 0.18
C SER A 41 15.38 9.81 1.08
N GLY A 42 15.61 8.65 0.49
CA GLY A 42 15.95 7.44 1.23
C GLY A 42 14.92 6.33 1.12
N GLU A 43 14.69 5.63 2.23
CA GLU A 43 13.86 4.44 2.30
C GLU A 43 12.43 4.77 2.77
N PHE A 44 11.47 4.33 1.99
CA PHE A 44 10.05 4.55 2.25
C PHE A 44 9.38 3.25 2.70
N LEU A 45 8.38 3.38 3.56
CA LEU A 45 7.56 2.26 4.03
C LEU A 45 6.10 2.50 3.67
N GLU A 46 5.48 1.56 2.97
CA GLU A 46 4.03 1.48 2.79
C GLU A 46 3.45 0.44 3.75
N ILE A 47 2.52 0.88 4.61
CA ILE A 47 1.80 0.00 5.53
C ILE A 47 0.45 -0.35 4.90
N GLY A 48 0.20 -1.66 4.71
CA GLY A 48 -1.00 -2.14 4.03
C GLY A 48 -0.94 -1.86 2.53
N ALA A 49 0.12 -2.33 1.87
CA ALA A 49 0.40 -2.01 0.47
C ALA A 49 -0.64 -2.56 -0.53
N GLY A 50 -1.47 -3.51 -0.09
CA GLY A 50 -2.45 -4.11 -0.98
C GLY A 50 -1.78 -4.72 -2.21
N GLN A 51 -2.25 -4.35 -3.39
CA GLN A 51 -1.70 -4.83 -4.67
C GLN A 51 -0.54 -3.97 -5.20
N GLY A 52 -0.09 -2.96 -4.40
CA GLY A 52 1.07 -2.15 -4.70
C GLY A 52 0.81 -0.89 -5.54
N ILE A 53 -0.43 -0.44 -5.62
CA ILE A 53 -0.83 0.71 -6.46
C ILE A 53 0.02 1.94 -6.14
N ILE A 54 0.07 2.35 -4.87
CA ILE A 54 0.76 3.58 -4.47
C ILE A 54 2.27 3.42 -4.64
N SER A 55 2.84 2.31 -4.16
CA SER A 55 4.28 2.01 -4.34
C SER A 55 4.70 2.07 -5.81
N ILE A 56 3.90 1.49 -6.72
CA ILE A 56 4.18 1.51 -8.17
C ILE A 56 4.08 2.95 -8.70
N LEU A 57 3.03 3.70 -8.33
CA LEU A 57 2.84 5.07 -8.76
C LEU A 57 3.99 6.00 -8.33
N ILE A 58 4.57 5.79 -7.15
CA ILE A 58 5.67 6.63 -6.63
C ILE A 58 7.07 6.08 -6.92
N SER A 59 7.17 4.90 -7.54
CA SER A 59 8.46 4.24 -7.81
C SER A 59 9.43 5.08 -8.65
N GLU A 60 8.93 6.00 -9.45
CA GLU A 60 9.71 6.86 -10.34
C GLU A 60 10.30 8.10 -9.63
N ILE A 61 9.96 8.33 -8.35
CA ILE A 61 10.56 9.43 -7.60
C ILE A 61 12.06 9.15 -7.43
N SER A 62 12.89 9.99 -8.01
CA SER A 62 14.36 9.81 -8.01
C SER A 62 14.97 9.78 -6.61
N LYS A 63 14.40 10.55 -5.67
CA LYS A 63 14.85 10.62 -4.27
C LYS A 63 14.55 9.37 -3.44
N VAL A 64 13.62 8.53 -3.87
CA VAL A 64 13.29 7.28 -3.19
C VAL A 64 14.33 6.22 -3.57
N SER A 65 15.08 5.70 -2.60
CA SER A 65 16.05 4.62 -2.85
C SER A 65 15.33 3.26 -2.91
N LYS A 66 14.51 2.96 -1.92
CA LYS A 66 13.70 1.73 -1.81
C LYS A 66 12.32 2.05 -1.26
N ILE A 67 11.36 1.22 -1.60
CA ILE A 67 10.02 1.22 -1.02
C ILE A 67 9.79 -0.16 -0.42
N PHE A 68 9.60 -0.23 0.88
CA PHE A 68 9.23 -1.46 1.59
C PHE A 68 7.71 -1.52 1.66
N ALA A 69 7.13 -2.46 0.94
CA ALA A 69 5.68 -2.60 0.78
C ALA A 69 5.17 -3.76 1.64
N VAL A 70 4.58 -3.44 2.80
CA VAL A 70 4.12 -4.43 3.79
C VAL A 70 2.66 -4.76 3.55
N GLU A 71 2.37 -6.03 3.32
CA GLU A 71 1.01 -6.57 3.18
C GLU A 71 0.89 -7.88 3.97
N ILE A 72 -0.07 -7.92 4.91
CA ILE A 72 -0.26 -9.06 5.80
C ILE A 72 -1.05 -10.20 5.14
N GLN A 73 -1.96 -9.88 4.23
CA GLN A 73 -2.81 -10.87 3.57
C GLN A 73 -2.04 -11.57 2.46
N LYS A 74 -1.72 -12.84 2.66
CA LYS A 74 -0.88 -13.64 1.76
C LYS A 74 -1.34 -13.63 0.30
N GLU A 75 -2.64 -13.74 0.06
CA GLU A 75 -3.22 -13.77 -1.28
C GLU A 75 -3.01 -12.45 -2.03
N ILE A 76 -3.12 -11.34 -1.32
CA ILE A 76 -2.91 -9.98 -1.86
C ILE A 76 -1.41 -9.74 -2.05
N PHE A 77 -0.59 -10.16 -1.11
CA PHE A 77 0.86 -10.11 -1.19
C PHE A 77 1.42 -10.84 -2.44
N GLU A 78 0.85 -11.99 -2.79
CA GLU A 78 1.25 -12.71 -4.01
C GLU A 78 0.98 -11.88 -5.28
N ILE A 79 -0.09 -11.09 -5.28
CA ILE A 79 -0.40 -10.18 -6.40
C ILE A 79 0.52 -8.97 -6.39
N LEU A 80 0.80 -8.40 -5.21
CA LEU A 80 1.81 -7.35 -5.05
C LEU A 80 3.14 -7.77 -5.67
N GLY A 81 3.63 -8.97 -5.33
CA GLY A 81 4.86 -9.51 -5.91
C GLY A 81 4.81 -9.66 -7.44
N LYS A 82 3.69 -10.14 -7.99
CA LYS A 82 3.49 -10.24 -9.44
C LYS A 82 3.49 -8.86 -10.11
N ASN A 83 2.83 -7.88 -9.51
CA ASN A 83 2.78 -6.52 -10.03
C ASN A 83 4.16 -5.86 -10.05
N ILE A 84 4.95 -6.04 -9.00
CA ILE A 84 6.33 -5.55 -8.93
C ILE A 84 7.16 -6.17 -10.06
N LYS A 85 7.12 -7.49 -10.21
CA LYS A 85 7.88 -8.22 -11.24
C LYS A 85 7.47 -7.84 -12.66
N ASN A 86 6.16 -7.77 -12.93
CA ASN A 86 5.63 -7.43 -14.26
C ASN A 86 6.00 -6.00 -14.70
N ASN A 87 6.35 -5.14 -13.76
CA ASN A 87 6.78 -3.76 -14.02
C ASN A 87 8.31 -3.56 -13.88
N PHE A 88 9.08 -4.63 -13.66
CA PHE A 88 10.54 -4.58 -13.49
C PHE A 88 10.98 -3.67 -12.34
N LEU A 89 10.27 -3.74 -11.21
CA LEU A 89 10.48 -2.87 -10.04
C LEU A 89 11.11 -3.60 -8.84
N GLU A 90 11.62 -4.83 -9.00
CA GLU A 90 12.19 -5.65 -7.94
C GLU A 90 13.40 -4.98 -7.25
N ASN A 91 14.12 -4.14 -7.99
CA ASN A 91 15.22 -3.35 -7.44
C ASN A 91 14.76 -2.09 -6.68
N LYS A 92 13.49 -1.71 -6.80
CA LYS A 92 12.91 -0.49 -6.23
C LYS A 92 11.91 -0.76 -5.11
N ILE A 93 11.07 -1.78 -5.27
CA ILE A 93 10.01 -2.12 -4.32
C ILE A 93 10.30 -3.50 -3.72
N ILE A 94 10.39 -3.55 -2.40
CA ILE A 94 10.64 -4.75 -1.62
C ILE A 94 9.33 -5.17 -0.95
N PRO A 95 8.64 -6.20 -1.46
CA PRO A 95 7.41 -6.68 -0.84
C PRO A 95 7.72 -7.48 0.43
N ILE A 96 6.93 -7.29 1.49
CA ILE A 96 7.09 -7.96 2.77
C ILE A 96 5.74 -8.51 3.23
N ASN A 97 5.65 -9.84 3.41
CA ASN A 97 4.45 -10.48 3.97
C ASN A 97 4.63 -10.69 5.48
N LYS A 98 4.35 -9.66 6.25
CA LYS A 98 4.43 -9.68 7.72
C LYS A 98 3.38 -8.76 8.33
N ASN A 99 3.13 -8.95 9.63
CA ASN A 99 2.46 -7.93 10.42
C ASN A 99 3.41 -6.73 10.59
N ILE A 100 2.89 -5.51 10.54
CA ILE A 100 3.70 -4.29 10.74
C ILE A 100 4.42 -4.28 12.10
N LYS A 101 3.85 -4.91 13.12
CA LYS A 101 4.44 -5.06 14.45
C LYS A 101 5.76 -5.86 14.44
N GLU A 102 5.99 -6.67 13.41
CA GLU A 102 7.21 -7.48 13.23
C GLU A 102 8.29 -6.76 12.37
N ILE A 103 7.95 -5.62 11.81
CA ILE A 103 8.90 -4.84 11.02
C ILE A 103 9.87 -4.11 11.96
N THR A 104 11.14 -4.18 11.61
CA THR A 104 12.24 -3.50 12.32
C THR A 104 12.94 -2.51 11.41
N GLY A 105 13.75 -1.65 11.98
CA GLY A 105 14.45 -0.60 11.26
C GLY A 105 13.76 0.76 11.36
N GLN A 106 14.24 1.71 10.59
CA GLN A 106 13.69 3.07 10.53
C GLN A 106 13.65 3.56 9.10
N PHE A 107 12.58 4.28 8.75
CA PHE A 107 12.31 4.74 7.40
C PHE A 107 12.22 6.26 7.34
N ASP A 108 12.60 6.84 6.20
CA ASP A 108 12.61 8.29 6.00
C ASP A 108 11.22 8.85 5.76
N VAL A 109 10.32 8.04 5.17
CA VAL A 109 8.91 8.36 4.94
C VAL A 109 8.08 7.12 5.17
N ILE A 110 6.97 7.27 5.88
CA ILE A 110 5.97 6.21 6.07
C ILE A 110 4.63 6.72 5.56
N PHE A 111 3.93 5.90 4.83
CA PHE A 111 2.59 6.20 4.33
C PHE A 111 1.68 4.97 4.38
N SER A 112 0.38 5.22 4.42
CA SER A 112 -0.64 4.19 4.42
C SER A 112 -1.93 4.74 3.82
N ASN A 113 -2.68 3.89 3.16
CA ASN A 113 -4.04 4.16 2.69
C ASN A 113 -5.00 3.12 3.28
N PRO A 114 -5.27 3.19 4.59
CA PRO A 114 -6.14 2.23 5.26
C PRO A 114 -7.60 2.40 4.84
N PRO A 115 -8.44 1.38 4.94
CA PRO A 115 -9.87 1.53 4.75
C PRO A 115 -10.47 2.44 5.82
N TYR A 116 -11.15 3.52 5.40
CA TYR A 116 -11.64 4.58 6.30
C TYR A 116 -13.05 4.35 6.87
N LYS A 117 -13.76 3.33 6.40
CA LYS A 117 -15.16 3.11 6.82
C LYS A 117 -15.20 2.25 8.07
N LYS A 118 -15.90 2.73 9.11
CA LYS A 118 -16.14 1.94 10.33
C LYS A 118 -17.11 0.78 10.05
N ILE A 119 -16.89 -0.36 10.69
CA ILE A 119 -17.70 -1.58 10.60
C ILE A 119 -19.21 -1.31 10.82
N ASN A 120 -19.55 -0.31 11.62
CA ASN A 120 -20.91 -0.02 12.07
C ASN A 120 -21.67 1.04 11.25
N SER A 121 -21.16 1.49 10.12
CA SER A 121 -21.90 2.39 9.24
C SER A 121 -22.90 1.60 8.39
N GLY A 122 -24.02 1.23 8.96
CA GLY A 122 -25.13 0.35 8.53
C GLY A 122 -25.63 0.32 7.08
N LYS A 123 -24.81 0.64 6.09
CA LYS A 123 -25.13 0.65 4.65
C LYS A 123 -24.02 0.07 3.76
N LEU A 124 -23.06 -0.65 4.32
CA LEU A 124 -21.99 -1.21 3.50
C LEU A 124 -22.39 -2.56 2.89
N PRO A 125 -22.07 -2.82 1.61
CA PRO A 125 -22.18 -4.15 1.05
C PRO A 125 -21.37 -5.14 1.91
N LYS A 126 -21.90 -6.37 2.07
CA LYS A 126 -21.27 -7.41 2.90
C LYS A 126 -19.78 -7.59 2.63
N LYS A 127 -19.38 -7.57 1.35
CA LYS A 127 -17.98 -7.68 0.92
C LYS A 127 -17.09 -6.50 1.37
N GLU A 128 -17.61 -5.28 1.42
CA GLU A 128 -16.87 -4.10 1.90
C GLU A 128 -16.71 -4.13 3.43
N SER A 129 -17.74 -4.53 4.16
CA SER A 129 -17.66 -4.68 5.61
C SER A 129 -16.66 -5.75 6.04
N GLU A 130 -16.56 -6.86 5.30
CA GLU A 130 -15.58 -7.92 5.57
C GLU A 130 -14.13 -7.46 5.37
N LYS A 131 -13.87 -6.55 4.42
CA LYS A 131 -12.53 -5.99 4.18
C LYS A 131 -12.09 -5.02 5.26
N ILE A 132 -12.99 -4.12 5.65
CA ILE A 132 -12.77 -3.18 6.74
C ILE A 132 -12.53 -3.96 8.02
N SER A 133 -13.38 -4.98 8.28
CA SER A 133 -13.24 -5.88 9.40
C SER A 133 -11.89 -6.59 9.43
N LYS A 134 -11.42 -7.09 8.30
CA LYS A 134 -10.09 -7.73 8.22
C LYS A 134 -8.96 -6.76 8.52
N PHE A 135 -9.03 -5.51 8.03
CA PHE A 135 -8.00 -4.52 8.32
C PHE A 135 -8.02 -4.11 9.79
N GLU A 136 -9.18 -3.80 10.37
CA GLU A 136 -9.30 -3.42 11.78
C GLU A 136 -8.93 -4.56 12.75
N ILE A 137 -9.11 -5.84 12.35
CA ILE A 137 -8.62 -7.00 13.11
C ILE A 137 -7.09 -7.00 13.18
N PHE A 138 -6.42 -6.55 12.12
CA PHE A 138 -4.96 -6.60 12.06
C PHE A 138 -4.27 -5.33 12.56
N LEU A 139 -4.96 -4.16 12.50
CA LEU A 139 -4.37 -2.88 12.87
C LEU A 139 -5.44 -1.81 13.11
N THR A 140 -5.57 -1.37 14.35
CA THR A 140 -6.39 -0.20 14.68
C THR A 140 -5.66 1.09 14.28
N LEU A 141 -6.37 2.22 14.23
CA LEU A 141 -5.77 3.51 13.92
C LEU A 141 -4.73 3.93 14.97
N GLU A 142 -4.98 3.64 16.25
CA GLU A 142 -4.06 3.91 17.35
C GLU A 142 -2.77 3.07 17.20
N GLU A 143 -2.91 1.79 16.91
CA GLU A 143 -1.78 0.90 16.63
C GLU A 143 -1.00 1.36 15.39
N LEU A 144 -1.68 1.81 14.34
CA LEU A 144 -1.02 2.36 13.16
C LEU A 144 -0.13 3.57 13.52
N PHE A 145 -0.66 4.52 14.30
CA PHE A 145 0.14 5.66 14.75
C PHE A 145 1.30 5.26 15.66
N PHE A 146 1.11 4.28 16.53
CA PHE A 146 2.18 3.74 17.37
C PHE A 146 3.32 3.16 16.51
N GLU A 147 2.99 2.34 15.52
CA GLU A 147 3.95 1.73 14.62
C GLU A 147 4.67 2.77 13.74
N ILE A 148 3.94 3.76 13.24
CA ILE A 148 4.55 4.88 12.50
C ILE A 148 5.58 5.60 13.38
N LYS A 149 5.23 5.94 14.62
CA LYS A 149 6.14 6.61 15.56
C LYS A 149 7.39 5.77 15.84
N ARG A 150 7.24 4.46 15.94
CA ARG A 150 8.35 3.53 16.21
C ARG A 150 9.31 3.40 15.02
N LEU A 151 8.79 3.44 13.80
CA LEU A 151 9.51 3.15 12.55
C LEU A 151 9.98 4.40 11.79
N LEU A 152 9.49 5.59 12.12
CA LEU A 152 9.88 6.84 11.46
C LEU A 152 11.19 7.37 12.06
N LYS A 153 12.14 7.80 11.18
CA LYS A 153 13.37 8.49 11.56
C LYS A 153 13.12 9.89 12.11
#